data_b1d0b5243cd83147b4b193b7d50cee76
#
_entry.id   b1d0b5243cd83147b4b193b7d50cee76
#
_cell.length_a   1.000
_cell.length_b   1.000
_cell.length_c   1.000
_cell.angle_alpha   90.00
_cell.angle_beta   90.00
_cell.angle_gamma   90.00
#
_symmetry.space_group_name_H-M   'P 1'
#
loop_
_entity.id
_entity.type
_entity.pdbx_description
1 polymer ?
#
loop_
_entity_poly.entity_id
_entity_poly.type
_entity_poly.pdbx_seq_one_letter_code
_entity_poly.pdbx_strand_id
1 'polypeptide(L)'
;MQSDFDRIMSRMLSDNLSQRAEKIAAVDPDRSISYAGLAAEAGRVADWLRARGIRPGDRVIVHLRKGIDEVTAMFGAWKIGAVVVNVNMRWTPAQLAYVARDCRARAAILPARALAGLSGDNALAKDTAFLVQGKAEGLAQGADLWQALAADSGAAPDECDPAGLAMIIYTSGSTGAPKGVMLSHRNIRVGAISVAEYLGLDDSDRLLSVLPYSFDAGLNQLTTMLLTGGTIIHQPLTMPAEIIRMAQAQSVTGLAGVPPLWNQIVRLLVDNPTDLPALRRITNTGGKIPPNILEL
;
A
#
# COMPACT_ATOMS: atom_id res chain seq x y z
N MET A 1 28.74 2.75 -7.93
CA MET A 1 27.44 2.07 -7.89
C MET A 1 26.79 2.47 -6.56
N GLN A 2 25.69 3.19 -6.61
CA GLN A 2 24.89 3.49 -5.43
C GLN A 2 24.37 2.15 -4.90
N SER A 3 24.54 1.85 -3.62
CA SER A 3 24.04 0.57 -3.07
C SER A 3 22.51 0.52 -3.20
N ASP A 4 21.92 -0.66 -3.35
CA ASP A 4 20.47 -0.81 -3.44
C ASP A 4 19.73 -0.29 -2.19
N PHE A 5 20.47 -0.18 -1.09
CA PHE A 5 19.96 0.40 0.17
C PHE A 5 19.81 1.93 0.12
N ASP A 6 20.53 2.62 -0.77
CA ASP A 6 20.58 4.08 -0.88
C ASP A 6 19.71 4.60 -2.02
N ARG A 7 18.62 3.91 -2.33
CA ARG A 7 17.61 4.34 -3.31
C ARG A 7 16.29 4.73 -2.64
N ILE A 8 15.58 5.66 -3.25
CA ILE A 8 14.24 6.07 -2.77
C ILE A 8 13.15 5.07 -3.17
N MET A 9 12.00 5.12 -2.49
CA MET A 9 10.91 4.15 -2.66
C MET A 9 10.35 4.11 -4.08
N SER A 10 10.22 5.25 -4.75
CA SER A 10 9.71 5.31 -6.13
C SER A 10 10.54 4.49 -7.12
N ARG A 11 11.84 4.27 -6.83
CA ARG A 11 12.73 3.44 -7.66
C ARG A 11 12.32 1.97 -7.71
N MET A 12 11.67 1.44 -6.67
CA MET A 12 11.17 0.04 -6.72
C MET A 12 10.24 -0.21 -7.91
N LEU A 13 9.52 0.80 -8.35
CA LEU A 13 8.65 0.70 -9.53
C LEU A 13 9.41 1.00 -10.82
N SER A 14 10.15 2.11 -10.88
CA SER A 14 10.83 2.56 -12.10
C SER A 14 11.98 1.62 -12.54
N ASP A 15 12.66 0.96 -11.60
CA ASP A 15 13.75 0.03 -11.91
C ASP A 15 13.25 -1.20 -12.69
N ASN A 16 11.97 -1.56 -12.60
CA ASN A 16 11.38 -2.65 -13.35
C ASN A 16 11.00 -2.29 -14.80
N LEU A 17 10.93 -1.00 -15.15
CA LEU A 17 10.40 -0.59 -16.45
C LEU A 17 11.27 -1.01 -17.63
N SER A 18 12.58 -1.12 -17.45
CA SER A 18 13.50 -1.50 -18.53
C SER A 18 13.35 -2.95 -18.98
N GLN A 19 12.90 -3.85 -18.12
CA GLN A 19 12.84 -5.28 -18.40
C GLN A 19 11.45 -5.89 -18.23
N ARG A 20 10.56 -5.24 -17.47
CA ARG A 20 9.27 -5.77 -17.02
C ARG A 20 8.11 -4.80 -17.23
N ALA A 21 8.22 -3.85 -18.16
CA ALA A 21 7.19 -2.84 -18.40
C ALA A 21 5.79 -3.43 -18.56
N GLU A 22 5.65 -4.48 -19.38
CA GLU A 22 4.37 -5.12 -19.70
C GLU A 22 3.97 -6.23 -18.73
N LYS A 23 4.84 -6.59 -17.78
CA LYS A 23 4.52 -7.59 -16.78
C LYS A 23 3.48 -7.05 -15.80
N ILE A 24 2.54 -7.91 -15.38
CA ILE A 24 1.55 -7.56 -14.36
C ILE A 24 2.25 -7.32 -13.01
N ALA A 25 2.14 -6.10 -12.53
CA ALA A 25 2.66 -5.67 -11.22
C ALA A 25 1.64 -5.93 -10.10
N ALA A 26 0.36 -5.65 -10.37
CA ALA A 26 -0.68 -5.78 -9.38
C ALA A 26 -2.00 -6.29 -9.98
N VAL A 27 -2.75 -7.04 -9.16
CA VAL A 27 -4.07 -7.61 -9.51
C VAL A 27 -5.06 -7.27 -8.40
N ASP A 28 -6.16 -6.63 -8.78
CA ASP A 28 -7.37 -6.46 -7.97
C ASP A 28 -8.43 -7.48 -8.41
N PRO A 29 -9.52 -7.68 -7.66
CA PRO A 29 -10.61 -8.58 -8.08
C PRO A 29 -11.24 -8.23 -9.42
N ASP A 30 -11.20 -6.98 -9.84
CA ASP A 30 -11.88 -6.43 -11.01
C ASP A 30 -10.92 -5.92 -12.11
N ARG A 31 -9.64 -5.75 -11.80
CA ARG A 31 -8.64 -5.30 -12.79
C ARG A 31 -7.22 -5.77 -12.47
N SER A 32 -6.38 -5.76 -13.47
CA SER A 32 -4.93 -5.90 -13.31
C SER A 32 -4.20 -4.73 -13.96
N ILE A 33 -2.96 -4.50 -13.54
CA ILE A 33 -2.14 -3.42 -14.07
C ILE A 33 -0.69 -3.90 -14.26
N SER A 34 -0.07 -3.51 -15.36
CA SER A 34 1.35 -3.77 -15.62
C SER A 34 2.25 -2.79 -14.84
N TYR A 35 3.55 -3.07 -14.80
CA TYR A 35 4.52 -2.14 -14.21
C TYR A 35 4.49 -0.78 -14.90
N ALA A 36 4.41 -0.74 -16.23
CA ALA A 36 4.28 0.51 -16.99
C ALA A 36 2.99 1.25 -16.65
N GLY A 37 1.87 0.53 -16.62
CA GLY A 37 0.58 1.11 -16.26
C GLY A 37 0.57 1.69 -14.84
N LEU A 38 1.11 0.95 -13.87
CA LEU A 38 1.20 1.41 -12.48
C LEU A 38 2.11 2.64 -12.34
N ALA A 39 3.22 2.68 -13.07
CA ALA A 39 4.11 3.83 -13.10
C ALA A 39 3.43 5.07 -13.70
N ALA A 40 2.66 4.89 -14.78
CA ALA A 40 1.91 5.98 -15.41
C ALA A 40 0.79 6.50 -14.48
N GLU A 41 0.00 5.60 -13.86
CA GLU A 41 -1.02 6.04 -12.90
C GLU A 41 -0.40 6.76 -11.69
N ALA A 42 0.72 6.27 -11.15
CA ALA A 42 1.45 6.94 -10.08
C ALA A 42 2.00 8.32 -10.53
N GLY A 43 2.43 8.43 -11.79
CA GLY A 43 2.84 9.71 -12.40
C GLY A 43 1.72 10.74 -12.41
N ARG A 44 0.50 10.35 -12.78
CA ARG A 44 -0.67 11.22 -12.75
C ARG A 44 -0.95 11.79 -11.35
N VAL A 45 -0.84 10.96 -10.33
CA VAL A 45 -0.99 11.39 -8.92
C VAL A 45 0.15 12.33 -8.53
N ALA A 46 1.39 12.02 -8.92
CA ALA A 46 2.55 12.87 -8.65
C ALA A 46 2.39 14.26 -9.26
N ASP A 47 1.94 14.33 -10.50
CA ASP A 47 1.70 15.61 -11.19
C ASP A 47 0.56 16.43 -10.56
N TRP A 48 -0.50 15.75 -10.14
CA TRP A 48 -1.56 16.40 -9.37
C TRP A 48 -1.02 16.99 -8.06
N LEU A 49 -0.22 16.22 -7.30
CA LEU A 49 0.39 16.70 -6.05
C LEU A 49 1.28 17.91 -6.30
N ARG A 50 2.15 17.88 -7.33
CA ARG A 50 2.98 19.04 -7.72
C ARG A 50 2.14 20.26 -8.07
N ALA A 51 1.08 20.08 -8.86
CA ALA A 51 0.17 21.19 -9.24
C ALA A 51 -0.55 21.79 -8.02
N ARG A 52 -0.72 21.05 -6.94
CA ARG A 52 -1.26 21.51 -5.65
C ARG A 52 -0.19 22.07 -4.70
N GLY A 53 1.05 22.22 -5.16
CA GLY A 53 2.16 22.80 -4.40
C GLY A 53 2.72 21.89 -3.30
N ILE A 54 2.44 20.57 -3.37
CA ILE A 54 3.03 19.58 -2.47
C ILE A 54 4.50 19.39 -2.83
N ARG A 55 5.37 19.40 -1.84
CA ARG A 55 6.83 19.36 -1.98
C ARG A 55 7.42 18.15 -1.28
N PRO A 56 8.69 17.80 -1.56
CA PRO A 56 9.41 16.79 -0.79
C PRO A 56 9.31 17.05 0.72
N GLY A 57 9.03 16.00 1.49
CA GLY A 57 8.82 16.08 2.94
C GLY A 57 7.42 16.48 3.39
N ASP A 58 6.52 16.95 2.51
CA ASP A 58 5.12 17.17 2.86
C ASP A 58 4.40 15.83 3.10
N ARG A 59 3.48 15.81 4.07
CA ARG A 59 2.71 14.60 4.39
C ARG A 59 1.46 14.52 3.56
N VAL A 60 1.28 13.35 2.93
CA VAL A 60 0.12 13.01 2.10
C VAL A 60 -0.61 11.83 2.76
N ILE A 61 -1.84 12.07 3.21
CA ILE A 61 -2.70 10.99 3.69
C ILE A 61 -3.17 10.15 2.51
N VAL A 62 -3.02 8.83 2.64
CA VAL A 62 -3.62 7.83 1.76
C VAL A 62 -4.62 7.03 2.59
N HIS A 63 -5.92 7.23 2.33
CA HIS A 63 -7.02 6.56 3.01
C HIS A 63 -7.92 5.92 1.97
N LEU A 64 -7.40 4.90 1.31
CA LEU A 64 -8.07 4.18 0.24
C LEU A 64 -8.28 2.70 0.60
N ARG A 65 -9.20 2.05 -0.10
CA ARG A 65 -9.35 0.60 -0.03
C ARG A 65 -8.08 -0.05 -0.59
N LYS A 66 -7.63 -1.12 0.09
CA LYS A 66 -6.51 -1.93 -0.39
C LYS A 66 -6.71 -2.34 -1.84
N GLY A 67 -5.73 -2.03 -2.67
CA GLY A 67 -5.78 -2.28 -4.11
C GLY A 67 -4.80 -1.43 -4.90
N ILE A 68 -4.94 -1.49 -6.21
CA ILE A 68 -4.10 -0.78 -7.17
C ILE A 68 -4.11 0.73 -6.90
N ASP A 69 -5.28 1.32 -6.62
CA ASP A 69 -5.38 2.77 -6.38
C ASP A 69 -4.63 3.22 -5.12
N GLU A 70 -4.64 2.41 -4.04
CA GLU A 70 -3.85 2.69 -2.83
C GLU A 70 -2.35 2.67 -3.15
N VAL A 71 -1.89 1.66 -3.89
CA VAL A 71 -0.48 1.56 -4.35
C VAL A 71 -0.12 2.74 -5.24
N THR A 72 -0.97 3.07 -6.20
CA THR A 72 -0.81 4.22 -7.10
C THR A 72 -0.64 5.53 -6.33
N ALA A 73 -1.49 5.77 -5.32
CA ALA A 73 -1.42 6.96 -4.47
C ALA A 73 -0.10 7.03 -3.68
N MET A 74 0.33 5.91 -3.10
CA MET A 74 1.58 5.82 -2.34
C MET A 74 2.79 6.10 -3.24
N PHE A 75 2.87 5.45 -4.40
CA PHE A 75 3.99 5.63 -5.33
C PHE A 75 4.00 7.02 -5.99
N GLY A 76 2.83 7.61 -6.24
CA GLY A 76 2.71 8.99 -6.70
C GLY A 76 3.26 9.99 -5.68
N ALA A 77 2.96 9.82 -4.40
CA ALA A 77 3.52 10.63 -3.33
C ALA A 77 5.04 10.43 -3.20
N TRP A 78 5.53 9.20 -3.22
CA TRP A 78 6.98 8.94 -3.18
C TRP A 78 7.73 9.43 -4.42
N LYS A 79 7.07 9.52 -5.59
CA LYS A 79 7.67 10.04 -6.82
C LYS A 79 8.07 11.52 -6.69
N ILE A 80 7.39 12.28 -5.84
CA ILE A 80 7.71 13.68 -5.53
C ILE A 80 8.44 13.87 -4.20
N GLY A 81 8.93 12.80 -3.56
CA GLY A 81 9.58 12.87 -2.26
C GLY A 81 8.66 13.23 -1.10
N ALA A 82 7.34 13.15 -1.27
CA ALA A 82 6.39 13.36 -0.19
C ALA A 82 6.33 12.16 0.76
N VAL A 83 5.93 12.41 2.00
CA VAL A 83 5.82 11.41 3.07
C VAL A 83 4.42 10.82 3.05
N VAL A 84 4.33 9.53 2.81
CA VAL A 84 3.05 8.80 2.83
C VAL A 84 2.59 8.59 4.28
N VAL A 85 1.34 8.93 4.55
CA VAL A 85 0.65 8.59 5.80
C VAL A 85 -0.51 7.68 5.44
N ASN A 86 -0.27 6.38 5.45
CA ASN A 86 -1.31 5.41 5.08
C ASN A 86 -2.20 5.11 6.27
N VAL A 87 -3.49 5.42 6.14
CA VAL A 87 -4.48 5.31 7.21
C VAL A 87 -5.50 4.23 6.86
N ASN A 88 -5.67 3.27 7.77
CA ASN A 88 -6.59 2.15 7.58
C ASN A 88 -8.03 2.64 7.39
N MET A 89 -8.74 2.03 6.43
CA MET A 89 -10.14 2.34 6.10
C MET A 89 -11.15 2.08 7.24
N ARG A 90 -10.74 1.40 8.31
CA ARG A 90 -11.56 1.15 9.49
C ARG A 90 -11.55 2.30 10.50
N TRP A 91 -10.68 3.29 10.29
CA TRP A 91 -10.59 4.43 11.20
C TRP A 91 -11.77 5.37 11.04
N THR A 92 -12.23 5.91 12.15
CA THR A 92 -13.32 6.89 12.18
C THR A 92 -12.87 8.24 11.61
N PRO A 93 -13.82 9.11 11.17
CA PRO A 93 -13.48 10.47 10.74
C PRO A 93 -12.69 11.26 11.80
N ALA A 94 -13.01 11.09 13.09
CA ALA A 94 -12.28 11.75 14.17
C ALA A 94 -10.82 11.28 14.27
N GLN A 95 -10.58 9.98 14.13
CA GLN A 95 -9.22 9.41 14.11
C GLN A 95 -8.44 9.87 12.89
N LEU A 96 -9.07 9.89 11.70
CA LEU A 96 -8.45 10.39 10.48
C LEU A 96 -8.08 11.88 10.61
N ALA A 97 -9.00 12.69 11.15
CA ALA A 97 -8.75 14.10 11.41
C ALA A 97 -7.63 14.33 12.43
N TYR A 98 -7.57 13.50 13.47
CA TYR A 98 -6.48 13.52 14.46
C TYR A 98 -5.12 13.30 13.76
N VAL A 99 -4.99 12.22 12.97
CA VAL A 99 -3.76 11.89 12.25
C VAL A 99 -3.36 13.03 11.31
N ALA A 100 -4.33 13.57 10.56
CA ALA A 100 -4.07 14.65 9.62
C ALA A 100 -3.52 15.91 10.29
N ARG A 101 -4.04 16.25 11.47
CA ARG A 101 -3.56 17.38 12.27
C ARG A 101 -2.19 17.10 12.89
N ASP A 102 -2.01 15.91 13.49
CA ASP A 102 -0.77 15.51 14.15
C ASP A 102 0.41 15.50 13.18
N CYS A 103 0.26 14.91 12.00
CA CYS A 103 1.31 14.91 10.99
C CYS A 103 1.33 16.18 10.13
N ARG A 104 0.42 17.12 10.33
CA ARG A 104 0.28 18.35 9.50
C ARG A 104 0.17 18.02 8.02
N ALA A 105 -0.78 17.18 7.66
CA ALA A 105 -1.00 16.73 6.29
C ALA A 105 -1.32 17.90 5.36
N ARG A 106 -0.67 17.94 4.19
CA ARG A 106 -0.88 18.95 3.14
C ARG A 106 -1.82 18.47 2.05
N ALA A 107 -1.94 17.16 1.89
CA ALA A 107 -2.89 16.55 0.97
C ALA A 107 -3.51 15.30 1.58
N ALA A 108 -4.72 14.96 1.12
CA ALA A 108 -5.40 13.72 1.46
C ALA A 108 -6.04 13.09 0.21
N ILE A 109 -5.75 11.82 -0.01
CA ILE A 109 -6.30 10.99 -1.08
C ILE A 109 -7.23 9.99 -0.43
N LEU A 110 -8.54 10.09 -0.71
CA LEU A 110 -9.56 9.37 0.04
C LEU A 110 -10.86 9.19 -0.75
N PRO A 111 -11.76 8.26 -0.37
CA PRO A 111 -13.05 8.13 -1.02
C PRO A 111 -14.02 9.26 -0.61
N ALA A 112 -14.93 9.61 -1.50
CA ALA A 112 -15.93 10.68 -1.28
C ALA A 112 -16.67 10.56 0.06
N ARG A 113 -17.03 9.34 0.47
CA ARG A 113 -17.69 9.08 1.76
C ARG A 113 -16.85 9.48 2.97
N ALA A 114 -15.51 9.34 2.89
CA ALA A 114 -14.64 9.74 3.98
C ALA A 114 -14.49 11.27 4.06
N LEU A 115 -14.46 11.94 2.90
CA LEU A 115 -14.43 13.40 2.86
C LEU A 115 -15.66 14.02 3.53
N ALA A 116 -16.85 13.46 3.32
CA ALA A 116 -18.08 13.92 3.95
C ALA A 116 -18.03 13.90 5.49
N GLY A 117 -17.25 12.99 6.09
CA GLY A 117 -17.02 12.91 7.52
C GLY A 117 -15.98 13.90 8.08
N LEU A 118 -15.24 14.60 7.21
CA LEU A 118 -14.20 15.57 7.58
C LEU A 118 -14.75 17.02 7.61
N SER A 119 -15.80 17.22 8.39
CA SER A 119 -16.47 18.52 8.58
C SER A 119 -16.61 18.86 10.07
N GLY A 120 -16.95 20.10 10.40
CA GLY A 120 -17.06 20.56 11.78
C GLY A 120 -15.77 20.33 12.56
N ASP A 121 -15.84 19.66 13.70
CA ASP A 121 -14.70 19.36 14.58
C ASP A 121 -13.66 18.42 13.92
N ASN A 122 -14.04 17.71 12.86
CA ASN A 122 -13.16 16.85 12.09
C ASN A 122 -12.58 17.53 10.86
N ALA A 123 -12.82 18.82 10.62
CA ALA A 123 -12.30 19.53 9.49
C ALA A 123 -10.76 19.54 9.49
N LEU A 124 -10.16 19.37 8.30
CA LEU A 124 -8.72 19.53 8.10
C LEU A 124 -8.37 20.99 7.84
N ALA A 125 -7.08 21.30 7.77
CA ALA A 125 -6.61 22.63 7.46
C ALA A 125 -7.18 23.10 6.10
N LYS A 126 -7.51 24.39 6.01
CA LYS A 126 -8.16 24.98 4.82
C LYS A 126 -7.32 24.87 3.54
N ASP A 127 -6.01 24.75 3.68
CA ASP A 127 -5.04 24.59 2.61
C ASP A 127 -4.71 23.11 2.30
N THR A 128 -5.41 22.15 2.92
CA THR A 128 -5.28 20.74 2.60
C THR A 128 -5.89 20.47 1.22
N ALA A 129 -5.08 19.93 0.29
CA ALA A 129 -5.56 19.50 -1.02
C ALA A 129 -6.26 18.13 -0.92
N PHE A 130 -7.37 17.96 -1.63
CA PHE A 130 -8.13 16.71 -1.63
C PHE A 130 -8.21 16.09 -3.02
N LEU A 131 -7.75 14.83 -3.15
CA LEU A 131 -8.00 13.98 -4.31
C LEU A 131 -9.01 12.91 -3.90
N VAL A 132 -10.15 12.89 -4.56
CA VAL A 132 -11.31 12.10 -4.13
C VAL A 132 -11.64 11.01 -5.12
N GLN A 133 -11.72 9.78 -4.63
CA GLN A 133 -12.20 8.63 -5.37
C GLN A 133 -13.72 8.49 -5.22
N GLY A 134 -14.45 8.43 -6.33
CA GLY A 134 -15.91 8.27 -6.35
C GLY A 134 -16.63 9.29 -7.20
N LYS A 135 -17.93 9.46 -6.97
CA LYS A 135 -18.79 10.39 -7.74
C LYS A 135 -18.63 11.83 -7.27
N ALA A 136 -18.85 12.76 -8.20
CA ALA A 136 -18.77 14.21 -7.95
C ALA A 136 -19.89 14.78 -7.06
N GLU A 137 -20.98 14.04 -6.86
CA GLU A 137 -22.13 14.50 -6.10
C GLU A 137 -21.77 14.76 -4.63
N GLY A 138 -21.95 16.00 -4.18
CA GLY A 138 -21.69 16.41 -2.80
C GLY A 138 -20.23 16.65 -2.46
N LEU A 139 -19.33 16.79 -3.43
CA LEU A 139 -17.94 17.15 -3.17
C LEU A 139 -17.83 18.55 -2.55
N ALA A 140 -16.98 18.68 -1.55
CA ALA A 140 -16.60 19.97 -1.00
C ALA A 140 -15.92 20.85 -2.08
N GLN A 141 -16.14 22.16 -2.01
CA GLN A 141 -15.47 23.12 -2.92
C GLN A 141 -13.94 22.90 -2.85
N GLY A 142 -13.30 22.75 -4.02
CA GLY A 142 -11.84 22.60 -4.12
C GLY A 142 -11.30 21.16 -4.04
N ALA A 143 -12.16 20.12 -3.98
CA ALA A 143 -11.73 18.76 -4.11
C ALA A 143 -11.67 18.34 -5.59
N ASP A 144 -10.59 17.63 -5.98
CA ASP A 144 -10.43 17.07 -7.32
C ASP A 144 -10.87 15.62 -7.38
N LEU A 145 -11.36 15.20 -8.53
CA LEU A 145 -11.75 13.82 -8.76
C LEU A 145 -10.58 12.97 -9.25
N TRP A 146 -10.42 11.77 -8.70
CA TRP A 146 -9.45 10.78 -9.15
C TRP A 146 -9.55 10.50 -10.65
N GLN A 147 -10.78 10.37 -11.17
CA GLN A 147 -11.05 10.08 -12.56
C GLN A 147 -10.72 11.26 -13.51
N ALA A 148 -10.57 12.47 -12.97
CA ALA A 148 -10.25 13.67 -13.73
C ALA A 148 -8.74 13.98 -13.77
N LEU A 149 -7.89 13.11 -13.21
CA LEU A 149 -6.44 13.27 -13.27
C LEU A 149 -5.97 13.32 -14.74
N ALA A 150 -5.16 14.32 -15.06
CA ALA A 150 -4.51 14.44 -16.37
C ALA A 150 -3.58 13.26 -16.66
N ALA A 151 -3.16 13.09 -17.91
CA ALA A 151 -2.13 12.13 -18.26
C ALA A 151 -0.82 12.42 -17.53
N ASP A 152 -0.02 11.38 -17.27
CA ASP A 152 1.32 11.52 -16.69
C ASP A 152 2.20 12.37 -17.61
N SER A 153 2.86 13.37 -17.07
CA SER A 153 3.82 14.22 -17.79
C SER A 153 5.12 13.49 -18.15
N GLY A 154 5.33 12.29 -17.61
CA GLY A 154 6.59 11.56 -17.74
C GLY A 154 7.74 12.13 -16.91
N ALA A 155 7.46 13.10 -16.01
CA ALA A 155 8.50 13.71 -15.18
C ALA A 155 9.22 12.66 -14.34
N ALA A 156 10.54 12.79 -14.26
CA ALA A 156 11.36 11.94 -13.40
C ALA A 156 10.96 12.07 -11.93
N PRO A 157 11.23 11.05 -11.09
CA PRO A 157 11.10 11.18 -9.65
C PRO A 157 11.97 12.35 -9.12
N ASP A 158 11.41 13.11 -8.17
CA ASP A 158 12.18 14.15 -7.50
C ASP A 158 13.29 13.51 -6.67
N GLU A 159 14.44 14.13 -6.65
CA GLU A 159 15.54 13.68 -5.81
C GLU A 159 15.21 13.95 -4.34
N CYS A 160 15.39 12.93 -3.51
CA CYS A 160 15.30 13.07 -2.07
C CYS A 160 16.34 12.17 -1.39
N ASP A 161 16.66 12.51 -0.14
CA ASP A 161 17.61 11.73 0.66
C ASP A 161 17.02 10.35 0.99
N PRO A 162 17.68 9.23 0.66
CA PRO A 162 17.27 7.90 1.10
C PRO A 162 17.14 7.75 2.62
N ALA A 163 17.86 8.51 3.42
CA ALA A 163 17.69 8.59 4.87
C ALA A 163 16.50 9.47 5.28
N GLY A 164 15.95 10.25 4.34
CA GLY A 164 14.77 11.08 4.55
C GLY A 164 13.51 10.27 4.84
N LEU A 165 12.54 10.90 5.47
CA LEU A 165 11.27 10.29 5.85
C LEU A 165 10.46 9.92 4.60
N ALA A 166 10.06 8.65 4.50
CA ALA A 166 9.24 8.14 3.41
C ALA A 166 7.79 7.88 3.83
N MET A 167 7.60 7.44 5.08
CA MET A 167 6.28 7.02 5.55
C MET A 167 6.12 7.23 7.05
N ILE A 168 4.87 7.49 7.48
CA ILE A 168 4.47 7.45 8.89
C ILE A 168 3.35 6.43 9.02
N ILE A 169 3.56 5.42 9.87
CA ILE A 169 2.55 4.40 10.20
C ILE A 169 2.00 4.71 11.60
N TYR A 170 0.70 4.97 11.68
CA TYR A 170 0.04 5.21 12.96
C TYR A 170 -0.43 3.91 13.59
N THR A 171 -0.01 3.69 14.83
CA THR A 171 -0.41 2.55 15.66
C THR A 171 -1.29 3.01 16.82
N SER A 172 -2.19 2.12 17.28
CA SER A 172 -2.93 2.36 18.51
C SER A 172 -1.96 2.36 19.69
N GLY A 173 -1.61 3.55 20.17
CA GLY A 173 -0.71 3.69 21.32
C GLY A 173 -1.33 3.12 22.60
N SER A 174 -0.53 2.55 23.49
CA SER A 174 -0.93 2.07 24.82
C SER A 174 -1.52 3.18 25.72
N THR A 175 -1.32 4.44 25.34
CA THR A 175 -1.77 5.64 26.07
C THR A 175 -3.06 6.26 25.52
N GLY A 176 -3.74 5.58 24.58
CA GLY A 176 -5.04 5.98 24.04
C GLY A 176 -4.97 6.81 22.73
N ALA A 177 -4.01 7.70 22.55
CA ALA A 177 -3.85 8.43 21.28
C ALA A 177 -2.94 7.66 20.31
N PRO A 178 -3.27 7.61 19.00
CA PRO A 178 -2.41 7.00 18.01
C PRO A 178 -1.04 7.67 17.94
N LYS A 179 0.03 6.86 17.74
CA LYS A 179 1.40 7.33 17.62
C LYS A 179 1.94 7.02 16.22
N GLY A 180 2.59 7.99 15.58
CA GLY A 180 3.20 7.85 14.27
C GLY A 180 4.62 7.29 14.35
N VAL A 181 4.83 6.10 13.80
CA VAL A 181 6.16 5.49 13.60
C VAL A 181 6.73 6.02 12.30
N MET A 182 7.88 6.68 12.36
CA MET A 182 8.55 7.30 11.23
C MET A 182 9.50 6.31 10.55
N LEU A 183 9.35 6.11 9.25
CA LEU A 183 10.16 5.21 8.43
C LEU A 183 10.83 5.99 7.30
N SER A 184 12.15 5.89 7.19
CA SER A 184 12.89 6.43 6.04
C SER A 184 12.73 5.54 4.81
N HIS A 185 13.05 6.08 3.62
CA HIS A 185 13.15 5.29 2.40
C HIS A 185 14.09 4.09 2.60
N ARG A 186 15.23 4.32 3.22
CA ARG A 186 16.23 3.29 3.53
C ARG A 186 15.68 2.21 4.45
N ASN A 187 14.96 2.56 5.53
CA ASN A 187 14.37 1.56 6.43
C ASN A 187 13.45 0.59 5.68
N ILE A 188 12.56 1.13 4.85
CA ILE A 188 11.59 0.31 4.11
C ILE A 188 12.30 -0.58 3.09
N ARG A 189 13.29 -0.04 2.36
CA ARG A 189 14.06 -0.81 1.37
C ARG A 189 14.90 -1.91 2.00
N VAL A 190 15.59 -1.64 3.10
CA VAL A 190 16.37 -2.65 3.84
C VAL A 190 15.46 -3.79 4.28
N GLY A 191 14.28 -3.48 4.83
CA GLY A 191 13.28 -4.48 5.19
C GLY A 191 12.84 -5.33 4.00
N ALA A 192 12.56 -4.69 2.85
CA ALA A 192 12.14 -5.39 1.63
C ALA A 192 13.25 -6.29 1.07
N ILE A 193 14.49 -5.80 1.00
CA ILE A 193 15.65 -6.58 0.52
C ILE A 193 15.89 -7.78 1.43
N SER A 194 15.95 -7.58 2.74
CA SER A 194 16.18 -8.65 3.71
C SER A 194 15.12 -9.76 3.60
N VAL A 195 13.84 -9.39 3.51
CA VAL A 195 12.75 -10.38 3.38
C VAL A 195 12.79 -11.08 2.02
N ALA A 196 13.06 -10.36 0.95
CA ALA A 196 13.19 -10.96 -0.38
C ALA A 196 14.32 -12.00 -0.43
N GLU A 197 15.47 -11.68 0.19
CA GLU A 197 16.64 -12.57 0.25
C GLU A 197 16.35 -13.83 1.05
N TYR A 198 15.90 -13.73 2.32
CA TYR A 198 15.73 -14.93 3.13
C TYR A 198 14.55 -15.82 2.70
N LEU A 199 13.55 -15.25 2.03
CA LEU A 199 12.47 -16.03 1.44
C LEU A 199 12.81 -16.54 0.03
N GLY A 200 13.91 -16.08 -0.58
CA GLY A 200 14.28 -16.41 -1.94
C GLY A 200 13.22 -15.98 -2.95
N LEU A 201 12.68 -14.76 -2.79
CA LEU A 201 11.66 -14.21 -3.68
C LEU A 201 12.30 -13.68 -4.97
N ASP A 202 11.61 -13.94 -6.08
CA ASP A 202 12.04 -13.48 -7.40
C ASP A 202 10.84 -12.93 -8.22
N ASP A 203 11.11 -12.63 -9.48
CA ASP A 203 10.09 -12.07 -10.36
C ASP A 203 9.02 -13.07 -10.80
N SER A 204 9.20 -14.37 -10.58
CA SER A 204 8.17 -15.38 -10.82
C SER A 204 7.13 -15.44 -9.71
N ASP A 205 7.40 -14.82 -8.56
CA ASP A 205 6.52 -14.89 -7.40
C ASP A 205 5.24 -14.07 -7.57
N ARG A 206 4.16 -14.65 -7.04
CA ARG A 206 2.81 -14.10 -7.02
C ARG A 206 2.30 -14.14 -5.59
N LEU A 207 2.34 -13.01 -4.90
CA LEU A 207 2.03 -12.94 -3.48
C LEU A 207 0.61 -12.44 -3.24
N LEU A 208 -0.19 -13.24 -2.53
CA LEU A 208 -1.53 -12.83 -2.09
C LEU A 208 -1.43 -11.95 -0.86
N SER A 209 -1.76 -10.68 -1.03
CA SER A 209 -1.66 -9.66 -0.01
C SER A 209 -2.99 -9.48 0.72
N VAL A 210 -3.08 -10.00 1.94
CA VAL A 210 -4.27 -9.91 2.80
C VAL A 210 -4.11 -8.89 3.93
N LEU A 211 -2.88 -8.57 4.32
CA LEU A 211 -2.60 -7.63 5.41
C LEU A 211 -2.64 -6.17 4.91
N PRO A 212 -3.20 -5.22 5.68
CA PRO A 212 -3.26 -3.82 5.28
C PRO A 212 -1.88 -3.17 5.14
N TYR A 213 -1.72 -2.27 4.19
CA TYR A 213 -0.47 -1.51 3.98
C TYR A 213 -0.21 -0.43 5.04
N SER A 214 -1.19 -0.14 5.87
CA SER A 214 -1.04 0.67 7.09
C SER A 214 -0.35 -0.06 8.24
N PHE A 215 0.14 -1.29 8.01
CA PHE A 215 0.97 -2.07 8.92
C PHE A 215 2.25 -2.50 8.21
N ASP A 216 3.33 -2.64 8.98
CA ASP A 216 4.66 -2.99 8.49
C ASP A 216 4.69 -4.30 7.67
N ALA A 217 4.05 -5.35 8.17
CA ALA A 217 4.00 -6.64 7.47
C ALA A 217 3.23 -6.57 6.14
N GLY A 218 2.13 -5.81 6.10
CA GLY A 218 1.39 -5.57 4.85
C GLY A 218 2.19 -4.75 3.86
N LEU A 219 2.82 -3.65 4.33
CA LEU A 219 3.70 -2.83 3.51
C LEU A 219 4.86 -3.65 2.93
N ASN A 220 5.47 -4.50 3.75
CA ASN A 220 6.58 -5.35 3.31
C ASN A 220 6.17 -6.33 2.20
N GLN A 221 4.95 -6.88 2.21
CA GLN A 221 4.43 -7.69 1.11
C GLN A 221 4.44 -6.94 -0.23
N LEU A 222 3.99 -5.69 -0.23
CA LEU A 222 4.00 -4.84 -1.43
C LEU A 222 5.43 -4.55 -1.87
N THR A 223 6.27 -4.10 -0.95
CA THR A 223 7.60 -3.62 -1.28
C THR A 223 8.54 -4.73 -1.72
N THR A 224 8.42 -5.95 -1.17
CA THR A 224 9.18 -7.11 -1.66
C THR A 224 8.80 -7.49 -3.09
N MET A 225 7.50 -7.54 -3.41
CA MET A 225 7.07 -7.89 -4.77
C MET A 225 7.52 -6.85 -5.79
N LEU A 226 7.37 -5.57 -5.51
CA LEU A 226 7.80 -4.52 -6.43
C LEU A 226 9.34 -4.41 -6.52
N LEU A 227 10.07 -4.77 -5.47
CA LEU A 227 11.53 -4.83 -5.48
C LEU A 227 12.04 -5.96 -6.39
N THR A 228 11.45 -7.15 -6.28
CA THR A 228 11.87 -8.35 -7.03
C THR A 228 11.30 -8.43 -8.44
N GLY A 229 10.35 -7.57 -8.79
CA GLY A 229 9.63 -7.63 -10.05
C GLY A 229 8.54 -8.69 -10.10
N GLY A 230 8.07 -9.17 -8.94
CA GLY A 230 6.96 -10.12 -8.80
C GLY A 230 5.59 -9.48 -9.02
N THR A 231 4.54 -10.22 -8.74
CA THR A 231 3.14 -9.75 -8.85
C THR A 231 2.49 -9.73 -7.47
N ILE A 232 1.93 -8.59 -7.07
CA ILE A 232 1.10 -8.50 -5.87
C ILE A 232 -0.38 -8.70 -6.23
N ILE A 233 -1.07 -9.58 -5.50
CA ILE A 233 -2.48 -9.88 -5.69
C ILE A 233 -3.23 -9.37 -4.47
N HIS A 234 -4.14 -8.43 -4.67
CA HIS A 234 -4.89 -7.83 -3.57
C HIS A 234 -6.12 -8.64 -3.22
N GLN A 235 -6.23 -9.00 -1.95
CA GLN A 235 -7.44 -9.56 -1.37
C GLN A 235 -7.92 -8.64 -0.23
N PRO A 236 -8.85 -7.73 -0.53
CA PRO A 236 -9.31 -6.75 0.46
C PRO A 236 -10.25 -7.35 1.51
N LEU A 237 -10.84 -8.51 1.23
CA LEU A 237 -11.67 -9.25 2.16
C LEU A 237 -10.89 -10.41 2.78
N THR A 238 -10.86 -10.49 4.10
CA THR A 238 -10.10 -11.51 4.84
C THR A 238 -10.94 -12.76 5.15
N MET A 239 -11.92 -13.09 4.32
CA MET A 239 -12.71 -14.33 4.45
C MET A 239 -11.87 -15.53 3.96
N PRO A 240 -11.65 -16.56 4.76
CA PRO A 240 -10.78 -17.68 4.43
C PRO A 240 -11.11 -18.37 3.11
N ALA A 241 -12.39 -18.60 2.84
CA ALA A 241 -12.85 -19.22 1.59
C ALA A 241 -12.46 -18.40 0.35
N GLU A 242 -12.58 -17.07 0.42
CA GLU A 242 -12.18 -16.17 -0.66
C GLU A 242 -10.66 -16.12 -0.84
N ILE A 243 -9.90 -16.20 0.25
CA ILE A 243 -8.43 -16.29 0.21
C ILE A 243 -8.00 -17.56 -0.51
N ILE A 244 -8.57 -18.72 -0.15
CA ILE A 244 -8.26 -20.01 -0.79
C ILE A 244 -8.65 -19.98 -2.27
N ARG A 245 -9.85 -19.51 -2.60
CA ARG A 245 -10.33 -19.38 -3.97
C ARG A 245 -9.41 -18.49 -4.82
N MET A 246 -8.99 -17.34 -4.27
CA MET A 246 -8.10 -16.41 -4.95
C MET A 246 -6.69 -17.01 -5.09
N ALA A 247 -6.19 -17.71 -4.07
CA ALA A 247 -4.89 -18.36 -4.11
C ALA A 247 -4.82 -19.40 -5.25
N GLN A 248 -5.88 -20.20 -5.42
CA GLN A 248 -5.99 -21.17 -6.50
C GLN A 248 -6.13 -20.48 -7.87
N ALA A 249 -7.10 -19.55 -8.01
CA ALA A 249 -7.41 -18.89 -9.28
C ALA A 249 -6.24 -18.07 -9.83
N GLN A 250 -5.41 -17.49 -8.96
CA GLN A 250 -4.29 -16.64 -9.32
C GLN A 250 -2.93 -17.36 -9.26
N SER A 251 -2.90 -18.67 -9.06
CA SER A 251 -1.65 -19.45 -8.92
C SER A 251 -0.67 -18.79 -7.96
N VAL A 252 -1.16 -18.47 -6.76
CA VAL A 252 -0.40 -17.77 -5.72
C VAL A 252 0.76 -18.62 -5.25
N THR A 253 1.97 -18.04 -5.20
CA THR A 253 3.19 -18.71 -4.74
C THR A 253 3.51 -18.42 -3.27
N GLY A 254 2.99 -17.33 -2.74
CA GLY A 254 3.25 -16.90 -1.37
C GLY A 254 2.02 -16.30 -0.68
N LEU A 255 1.83 -16.61 0.58
CA LEU A 255 0.78 -16.07 1.44
C LEU A 255 1.35 -15.75 2.81
N ALA A 256 1.11 -14.53 3.29
CA ALA A 256 1.45 -14.12 4.64
C ALA A 256 0.19 -13.80 5.44
N GLY A 257 0.14 -14.26 6.70
CA GLY A 257 -1.02 -14.09 7.55
C GLY A 257 -0.66 -13.87 9.02
N VAL A 258 -1.69 -13.72 9.82
CA VAL A 258 -1.63 -13.67 11.29
C VAL A 258 -2.24 -14.93 11.87
N PRO A 259 -1.90 -15.32 13.13
CA PRO A 259 -2.37 -16.58 13.71
C PRO A 259 -3.88 -16.82 13.64
N PRO A 260 -4.77 -15.83 13.90
CA PRO A 260 -6.21 -16.04 13.78
C PRO A 260 -6.66 -16.39 12.36
N LEU A 261 -6.02 -15.79 11.35
CA LEU A 261 -6.31 -16.07 9.95
C LEU A 261 -5.84 -17.47 9.55
N TRP A 262 -4.62 -17.83 9.94
CA TRP A 262 -4.10 -19.18 9.71
C TRP A 262 -4.98 -20.27 10.33
N ASN A 263 -5.42 -20.08 11.58
CA ASN A 263 -6.33 -21.02 12.23
C ASN A 263 -7.63 -21.24 11.41
N GLN A 264 -8.18 -20.18 10.84
CA GLN A 264 -9.40 -20.29 10.03
C GLN A 264 -9.14 -20.94 8.67
N ILE A 265 -8.03 -20.58 7.99
CA ILE A 265 -7.67 -21.16 6.69
C ILE A 265 -7.39 -22.66 6.83
N VAL A 266 -6.58 -23.07 7.81
CA VAL A 266 -6.20 -24.47 8.02
C VAL A 266 -7.43 -25.32 8.32
N ARG A 267 -8.32 -24.88 9.23
CA ARG A 267 -9.56 -25.60 9.52
C ARG A 267 -10.44 -25.78 8.29
N LEU A 268 -10.57 -24.72 7.49
CA LEU A 268 -11.36 -24.80 6.26
C LEU A 268 -10.76 -25.77 5.25
N LEU A 269 -9.42 -25.83 5.14
CA LEU A 269 -8.73 -26.79 4.26
C LEU A 269 -8.81 -28.24 4.77
N VAL A 270 -8.88 -28.46 6.08
CA VAL A 270 -9.13 -29.79 6.67
C VAL A 270 -10.55 -30.25 6.33
N ASP A 271 -11.54 -29.37 6.48
CA ASP A 271 -12.95 -29.71 6.21
C ASP A 271 -13.24 -29.80 4.69
N ASN A 272 -12.54 -29.00 3.88
CA ASN A 272 -12.70 -28.93 2.42
C ASN A 272 -11.33 -28.88 1.74
N PRO A 273 -10.67 -30.02 1.54
CA PRO A 273 -9.35 -30.09 0.92
C PRO A 273 -9.32 -29.39 -0.45
N THR A 274 -8.40 -28.48 -0.63
CA THR A 274 -8.22 -27.71 -1.85
C THR A 274 -6.76 -27.69 -2.25
N ASP A 275 -6.45 -28.11 -3.46
CA ASP A 275 -5.09 -28.12 -3.97
C ASP A 275 -4.64 -26.71 -4.32
N LEU A 276 -3.47 -26.34 -3.79
CA LEU A 276 -2.77 -25.09 -4.06
C LEU A 276 -1.36 -25.37 -4.59
N PRO A 277 -1.23 -25.95 -5.80
CA PRO A 277 0.04 -26.52 -6.29
C PRO A 277 1.12 -25.45 -6.52
N ALA A 278 0.74 -24.20 -6.71
CA ALA A 278 1.69 -23.10 -6.87
C ALA A 278 2.22 -22.54 -5.53
N LEU A 279 1.53 -22.80 -4.41
CA LEU A 279 1.87 -22.23 -3.11
C LEU A 279 3.17 -22.87 -2.57
N ARG A 280 4.22 -22.07 -2.47
CA ARG A 280 5.56 -22.49 -2.06
C ARG A 280 5.96 -21.93 -0.69
N ARG A 281 5.39 -20.79 -0.31
CA ARG A 281 5.80 -20.04 0.88
C ARG A 281 4.60 -19.57 1.67
N ILE A 282 4.58 -19.91 2.95
CA ILE A 282 3.67 -19.33 3.92
C ILE A 282 4.47 -18.64 5.01
N THR A 283 4.04 -17.48 5.44
CA THR A 283 4.69 -16.74 6.52
C THR A 283 3.67 -16.26 7.55
N ASN A 284 4.13 -16.13 8.77
CA ASN A 284 3.29 -15.69 9.87
C ASN A 284 3.90 -14.48 10.58
N THR A 285 3.05 -13.56 10.99
CA THR A 285 3.43 -12.35 11.73
C THR A 285 2.42 -12.03 12.84
N GLY A 286 2.79 -11.16 13.75
CA GLY A 286 1.90 -10.62 14.78
C GLY A 286 1.60 -11.56 15.94
N GLY A 287 2.19 -12.75 16.00
CA GLY A 287 2.04 -13.71 17.10
C GLY A 287 2.51 -15.10 16.74
N LYS A 288 2.48 -16.02 17.71
CA LYS A 288 2.84 -17.44 17.51
C LYS A 288 1.63 -18.22 17.00
N ILE A 289 1.81 -19.02 15.95
CA ILE A 289 0.81 -20.03 15.55
C ILE A 289 0.81 -21.16 16.59
N PRO A 290 -0.35 -21.60 17.08
CA PRO A 290 -0.44 -22.75 17.98
C PRO A 290 0.10 -24.03 17.31
N PRO A 291 0.85 -24.91 18.04
CA PRO A 291 1.46 -26.10 17.46
C PRO A 291 0.45 -27.01 16.74
N ASN A 292 -0.72 -27.21 17.32
CA ASN A 292 -1.78 -28.04 16.74
C ASN A 292 -2.35 -27.51 15.40
N ILE A 293 -2.05 -26.28 15.03
CA ILE A 293 -2.42 -25.71 13.72
C ILE A 293 -1.29 -25.90 12.71
N LEU A 294 -0.05 -26.02 13.19
CA LEU A 294 1.11 -26.31 12.31
C LEU A 294 1.19 -27.78 11.89
N GLU A 295 0.55 -28.67 12.63
CA GLU A 295 0.52 -30.13 12.40
C GLU A 295 -0.61 -30.54 11.44
N LEU A 296 -1.58 -29.69 11.21
CA LEU A 296 -2.69 -29.90 10.25
C LEU A 296 -2.31 -29.45 8.85
#